data_663ae2358ad8184de655864063d52caf
#
_entry.id   663ae2358ad8184de655864063d52caf
#
_cell.length_a   1.000
_cell.length_b   1.000
_cell.length_c   1.000
_cell.angle_alpha   90.00
_cell.angle_beta   90.00
_cell.angle_gamma   90.00
#
_symmetry.space_group_name_H-M   'P 1'
#
loop_
_entity.id
_entity.type
_entity.pdbx_description
1 polymer ?
#
loop_
_entity_poly.entity_id
_entity_poly.type
_entity_poly.pdbx_seq_one_letter_code
_entity_poly.pdbx_strand_id
1 'polypeptide(L)'
;MKNISIKGVFMLINAIIMKKTRIVFLFLSCLIVLLTAAFVANNKTPQINRHKPNIILILGDDIGFETISAYGSTTYKTPRIDNMAKGGALFQNCYAQPLCSPSRVQIMTGKSNFRNYERWGYLNQNETNFAHILKSQGYATCITGKWQLGGDAFTPYKAGFDEYLLWNIMDTSSTYNERYKDPRLLENGVSKKYSKGEYGPDLFVNYIKDFMTRKKDGPFLVYYPMVLSHKPFVPTPGNGKVYENFKIVPKGEPGGSFADNAFFKDQMAYLDKNVGEILDKVNELGISENTLILFTGDNGTGVGINSGMKDGRSIPGMKGATTEYGIHVPLVAYWKGTIKPGQVNDKLIDFTDFLPTITDAVNISLPKDFVTDGRSFLPLMTGQKYMPRDWLFAHYDPQKGEFKKARFVHNKEWKLYETGEIFNVAKDPEEKNVVVESSLTPDQKILINTFREVFPKMTKVEVIKTPKVKKKKSDEDDEG
;
A
#
# COMPACT_ATOMS: atom_id res chain seq x y z
N MET A 1 -50.67 -27.10 77.84
CA MET A 1 -50.57 -26.76 76.39
C MET A 1 -49.97 -25.35 76.30
N LYS A 2 -48.82 -25.19 75.79
CA LYS A 2 -48.15 -23.86 75.62
C LYS A 2 -48.79 -23.13 74.45
N ASN A 3 -49.47 -22.01 74.71
CA ASN A 3 -50.01 -21.14 73.68
C ASN A 3 -48.85 -20.56 72.84
N ILE A 4 -48.73 -21.04 71.62
CA ILE A 4 -47.77 -20.43 70.65
C ILE A 4 -48.47 -19.16 70.11
N SER A 5 -47.86 -17.99 70.44
CA SER A 5 -48.38 -16.69 70.00
C SER A 5 -48.34 -16.60 68.49
N ILE A 6 -49.43 -16.27 67.84
CA ILE A 6 -49.55 -16.04 66.41
C ILE A 6 -48.47 -15.03 65.89
N LYS A 7 -48.11 -14.05 66.70
CA LYS A 7 -46.99 -13.09 66.43
C LYS A 7 -45.62 -13.76 66.27
N GLY A 8 -45.36 -14.82 67.08
CA GLY A 8 -44.08 -15.55 67.00
C GLY A 8 -43.94 -16.36 65.69
N VAL A 9 -45.08 -16.98 65.23
CA VAL A 9 -45.07 -17.69 63.96
C VAL A 9 -44.89 -16.73 62.77
N PHE A 10 -45.50 -15.54 62.79
CA PHE A 10 -45.35 -14.52 61.75
C PHE A 10 -43.90 -13.98 61.66
N MET A 11 -43.25 -13.75 62.80
CA MET A 11 -41.82 -13.34 62.82
C MET A 11 -40.91 -14.43 62.26
N LEU A 12 -41.17 -15.70 62.55
CA LEU A 12 -40.37 -16.81 62.04
C LEU A 12 -40.52 -16.99 60.56
N ILE A 13 -41.74 -16.86 60.01
CA ILE A 13 -42.01 -16.91 58.57
C ILE A 13 -41.30 -15.75 57.84
N ASN A 14 -41.41 -14.54 58.35
CA ASN A 14 -40.71 -13.38 57.72
C ASN A 14 -39.19 -13.52 57.81
N ALA A 15 -38.61 -14.05 58.87
CA ALA A 15 -37.18 -14.32 58.95
C ALA A 15 -36.71 -15.38 57.95
N ILE A 16 -37.54 -16.45 57.71
CA ILE A 16 -37.22 -17.46 56.69
C ILE A 16 -37.35 -16.90 55.30
N ILE A 17 -38.36 -16.07 55.01
CA ILE A 17 -38.52 -15.40 53.71
C ILE A 17 -37.36 -14.46 53.47
N MET A 18 -37.00 -13.60 54.41
CA MET A 18 -35.84 -12.69 54.27
C MET A 18 -34.52 -13.44 54.06
N LYS A 19 -34.34 -14.58 54.74
CA LYS A 19 -33.12 -15.41 54.55
C LYS A 19 -33.10 -16.06 53.18
N LYS A 20 -34.21 -16.54 52.64
CA LYS A 20 -34.31 -17.07 51.27
C LYS A 20 -34.08 -15.97 50.22
N THR A 21 -34.67 -14.79 50.39
CA THR A 21 -34.50 -13.65 49.50
C THR A 21 -33.04 -13.19 49.44
N ARG A 22 -32.35 -13.14 50.60
CA ARG A 22 -30.91 -12.82 50.62
C ARG A 22 -30.06 -13.85 49.89
N ILE A 23 -30.38 -15.14 50.01
CA ILE A 23 -29.65 -16.20 49.30
C ILE A 23 -29.87 -16.09 47.80
N VAL A 24 -31.10 -15.82 47.33
CA VAL A 24 -31.41 -15.62 45.90
C VAL A 24 -30.66 -14.38 45.35
N PHE A 25 -30.63 -13.28 46.10
CA PHE A 25 -29.87 -12.08 45.72
C PHE A 25 -28.36 -12.35 45.59
N LEU A 26 -27.78 -13.12 46.53
CA LEU A 26 -26.39 -13.52 46.46
C LEU A 26 -26.07 -14.41 45.26
N PHE A 27 -26.96 -15.36 44.95
CA PHE A 27 -26.79 -16.20 43.71
C PHE A 27 -26.91 -15.37 42.43
N LEU A 28 -27.85 -14.43 42.36
CA LEU A 28 -28.03 -13.56 41.20
C LEU A 28 -26.82 -12.65 40.99
N SER A 29 -26.26 -12.08 42.09
CA SER A 29 -25.06 -11.23 42.01
C SER A 29 -23.80 -12.01 41.59
N CYS A 30 -23.61 -13.24 42.08
CA CYS A 30 -22.56 -14.14 41.64
C CYS A 30 -22.68 -14.51 40.17
N LEU A 31 -23.91 -14.77 39.69
CA LEU A 31 -24.17 -15.09 38.27
C LEU A 31 -23.86 -13.90 37.35
N ILE A 32 -24.22 -12.68 37.78
CA ILE A 32 -23.90 -11.45 37.03
C ILE A 32 -22.40 -11.24 36.97
N VAL A 33 -21.67 -11.45 38.08
CA VAL A 33 -20.19 -11.35 38.09
C VAL A 33 -19.54 -12.40 37.22
N LEU A 34 -20.06 -13.64 37.19
CA LEU A 34 -19.58 -14.69 36.30
C LEU A 34 -19.87 -14.38 34.83
N LEU A 35 -21.04 -13.84 34.51
CA LEU A 35 -21.40 -13.45 33.13
C LEU A 35 -20.58 -12.25 32.67
N THR A 36 -20.31 -11.28 33.52
CA THR A 36 -19.44 -10.14 33.19
C THR A 36 -17.98 -10.59 33.04
N ALA A 37 -17.49 -11.50 33.87
CA ALA A 37 -16.16 -12.07 33.74
C ALA A 37 -16.01 -12.89 32.45
N ALA A 38 -17.02 -13.68 32.07
CA ALA A 38 -17.06 -14.43 30.80
C ALA A 38 -17.10 -13.48 29.58
N PHE A 39 -17.87 -12.37 29.67
CA PHE A 39 -17.93 -11.35 28.62
C PHE A 39 -16.59 -10.62 28.45
N VAL A 40 -15.91 -10.28 29.55
CA VAL A 40 -14.57 -9.66 29.51
C VAL A 40 -13.51 -10.65 29.02
N ALA A 41 -13.63 -11.94 29.36
CA ALA A 41 -12.69 -12.96 28.88
C ALA A 41 -12.83 -13.24 27.37
N ASN A 42 -14.05 -13.13 26.80
CA ASN A 42 -14.29 -13.30 25.36
C ASN A 42 -13.93 -12.04 24.54
N ASN A 43 -13.85 -10.87 25.17
CA ASN A 43 -13.46 -9.62 24.53
C ASN A 43 -11.97 -9.31 24.74
N LYS A 44 -11.11 -10.33 24.85
CA LYS A 44 -9.67 -10.07 24.74
C LYS A 44 -9.41 -9.49 23.36
N THR A 45 -9.14 -8.19 23.31
CA THR A 45 -8.47 -7.56 22.16
C THR A 45 -7.31 -8.47 21.77
N PRO A 46 -7.17 -8.83 20.48
CA PRO A 46 -6.04 -9.63 20.05
C PRO A 46 -4.76 -8.94 20.56
N GLN A 47 -4.04 -9.57 21.47
CA GLN A 47 -2.72 -9.08 21.84
C GLN A 47 -1.85 -9.27 20.61
N ILE A 48 -1.51 -8.16 19.96
CA ILE A 48 -0.46 -8.15 18.94
C ILE A 48 0.75 -8.81 19.58
N ASN A 49 1.17 -9.93 19.00
CA ASN A 49 2.31 -10.68 19.50
C ASN A 49 3.49 -9.71 19.60
N ARG A 50 4.01 -9.46 20.79
CA ARG A 50 5.04 -8.44 21.07
C ARG A 50 6.42 -8.77 20.48
N HIS A 51 6.55 -9.87 19.76
CA HIS A 51 7.72 -10.11 18.94
C HIS A 51 7.70 -9.15 17.76
N LYS A 52 8.84 -8.53 17.47
CA LYS A 52 9.03 -7.61 16.34
C LYS A 52 8.63 -8.33 15.03
N PRO A 53 7.46 -8.03 14.43
CA PRO A 53 7.02 -8.76 13.24
C PRO A 53 7.88 -8.39 12.04
N ASN A 54 8.03 -9.32 11.12
CA ASN A 54 8.60 -9.04 9.82
C ASN A 54 7.63 -8.18 9.00
N ILE A 55 8.18 -7.32 8.15
CA ILE A 55 7.40 -6.47 7.25
C ILE A 55 7.79 -6.79 5.80
N ILE A 56 6.80 -7.06 4.98
CA ILE A 56 6.96 -7.19 3.53
C ILE A 56 6.01 -6.20 2.86
N LEU A 57 6.55 -5.18 2.22
CA LEU A 57 5.79 -4.20 1.43
C LEU A 57 6.04 -4.47 -0.05
N ILE A 58 5.00 -4.87 -0.77
CA ILE A 58 5.02 -5.14 -2.22
C ILE A 58 4.30 -4.00 -2.93
N LEU A 59 4.99 -3.35 -3.86
CA LEU A 59 4.47 -2.21 -4.61
C LEU A 59 4.49 -2.54 -6.11
N GLY A 60 3.33 -2.86 -6.69
CA GLY A 60 3.17 -3.09 -8.12
C GLY A 60 3.40 -1.80 -8.93
N ASP A 61 3.96 -1.92 -10.12
CA ASP A 61 4.28 -0.79 -11.00
C ASP A 61 3.16 -0.62 -12.04
N ASP A 62 2.51 0.53 -12.08
CA ASP A 62 1.35 0.84 -12.94
C ASP A 62 0.15 -0.09 -12.70
N ILE A 63 -0.24 -0.26 -11.44
CA ILE A 63 -1.32 -1.15 -11.02
C ILE A 63 -2.46 -0.34 -10.40
N GLY A 64 -3.51 -0.06 -11.16
CA GLY A 64 -4.78 0.45 -10.66
C GLY A 64 -5.62 -0.68 -10.03
N PHE A 65 -6.58 -0.32 -9.17
CA PHE A 65 -7.43 -1.29 -8.46
C PHE A 65 -8.20 -2.21 -9.42
N GLU A 66 -8.54 -1.72 -10.61
CA GLU A 66 -9.32 -2.42 -11.64
C GLU A 66 -8.57 -3.59 -12.28
N THR A 67 -7.29 -3.73 -12.04
CA THR A 67 -6.49 -4.85 -12.55
C THR A 67 -6.49 -6.06 -11.63
N ILE A 68 -7.03 -5.95 -10.41
CA ILE A 68 -7.04 -7.01 -9.40
C ILE A 68 -8.44 -7.65 -9.32
N SER A 69 -8.51 -8.99 -9.44
CA SER A 69 -9.80 -9.70 -9.47
C SER A 69 -10.58 -9.62 -8.15
N ALA A 70 -9.91 -9.43 -7.00
CA ALA A 70 -10.57 -9.18 -5.72
C ALA A 70 -11.36 -7.86 -5.70
N TYR A 71 -10.98 -6.87 -6.52
CA TYR A 71 -11.72 -5.61 -6.72
C TYR A 71 -12.79 -5.70 -7.82
N GLY A 72 -12.96 -6.85 -8.43
CA GLY A 72 -13.99 -7.07 -9.42
C GLY A 72 -13.51 -7.09 -10.87
N SER A 73 -12.20 -7.09 -11.13
CA SER A 73 -11.68 -7.30 -12.50
C SER A 73 -12.18 -8.60 -13.09
N THR A 74 -12.67 -8.55 -14.34
CA THR A 74 -13.03 -9.73 -15.14
C THR A 74 -11.99 -10.04 -16.21
N THR A 75 -11.17 -9.06 -16.56
CA THR A 75 -10.14 -9.18 -17.59
C THR A 75 -8.90 -9.91 -17.08
N TYR A 76 -8.48 -9.61 -15.85
CA TYR A 76 -7.29 -10.18 -15.23
C TYR A 76 -7.66 -11.17 -14.12
N LYS A 77 -6.79 -12.15 -13.90
CA LYS A 77 -6.93 -13.16 -12.84
C LYS A 77 -5.73 -13.07 -11.91
N THR A 78 -6.01 -12.76 -10.65
CA THR A 78 -5.00 -12.60 -9.60
C THR A 78 -5.31 -13.47 -8.38
N PRO A 79 -5.38 -14.83 -8.56
CA PRO A 79 -5.85 -15.73 -7.51
C PRO A 79 -4.99 -15.72 -6.24
N ARG A 80 -3.69 -15.40 -6.33
CA ARG A 80 -2.80 -15.34 -5.17
C ARG A 80 -3.07 -14.10 -4.33
N ILE A 81 -3.26 -12.94 -4.97
CA ILE A 81 -3.66 -11.69 -4.31
C ILE A 81 -5.10 -11.82 -3.77
N ASP A 82 -6.01 -12.47 -4.51
CA ASP A 82 -7.37 -12.74 -4.04
C ASP A 82 -7.37 -13.60 -2.76
N ASN A 83 -6.52 -14.62 -2.69
CA ASN A 83 -6.37 -15.45 -1.50
C ASN A 83 -5.74 -14.68 -0.34
N MET A 84 -4.79 -13.78 -0.63
CA MET A 84 -4.24 -12.86 0.36
C MET A 84 -5.33 -11.96 0.94
N ALA A 85 -6.21 -11.39 0.10
CA ALA A 85 -7.36 -10.58 0.53
C ALA A 85 -8.38 -11.39 1.36
N LYS A 86 -8.69 -12.63 0.93
CA LYS A 86 -9.60 -13.53 1.66
C LYS A 86 -9.04 -13.94 3.02
N GLY A 87 -7.72 -14.13 3.12
CA GLY A 87 -7.03 -14.46 4.37
C GLY A 87 -6.73 -13.26 5.26
N GLY A 88 -6.94 -12.05 4.79
CA GLY A 88 -6.60 -10.80 5.44
C GLY A 88 -7.65 -9.71 5.27
N ALA A 89 -7.21 -8.51 4.88
CA ALA A 89 -8.06 -7.34 4.67
C ALA A 89 -7.85 -6.72 3.28
N LEU A 90 -8.96 -6.33 2.65
CA LEU A 90 -9.01 -5.54 1.42
C LEU A 90 -9.48 -4.12 1.76
N PHE A 91 -8.78 -3.12 1.26
CA PHE A 91 -9.13 -1.71 1.44
C PHE A 91 -9.64 -1.14 0.12
N GLN A 92 -10.90 -0.69 0.12
CA GLN A 92 -11.57 -0.25 -1.11
C GLN A 92 -11.10 1.11 -1.63
N ASN A 93 -10.49 1.95 -0.79
CA ASN A 93 -10.18 3.34 -1.10
C ASN A 93 -8.75 3.70 -0.68
N CYS A 94 -7.77 3.22 -1.44
CA CYS A 94 -6.35 3.57 -1.27
C CYS A 94 -5.89 4.44 -2.44
N TYR A 95 -5.23 5.55 -2.12
CA TYR A 95 -4.86 6.55 -3.10
C TYR A 95 -3.35 6.83 -3.08
N ALA A 96 -2.77 6.82 -4.29
CA ALA A 96 -1.38 7.14 -4.57
C ALA A 96 -1.29 8.50 -5.29
N GLN A 97 -0.09 8.88 -5.72
CA GLN A 97 0.10 9.97 -6.68
C GLN A 97 -0.12 9.44 -8.11
N PRO A 98 -0.40 10.32 -9.08
CA PRO A 98 -0.61 9.91 -10.47
C PRO A 98 0.59 9.21 -11.14
N LEU A 99 1.79 9.35 -10.61
CA LEU A 99 3.04 8.79 -11.14
C LEU A 99 3.92 8.15 -10.07
N CYS A 100 4.77 7.23 -10.50
CA CYS A 100 5.59 6.38 -9.65
C CYS A 100 6.59 7.12 -8.76
N SER A 101 7.40 8.08 -9.26
CA SER A 101 8.39 8.78 -8.42
C SER A 101 7.76 9.55 -7.26
N PRO A 102 6.74 10.40 -7.43
CA PRO A 102 6.08 11.07 -6.31
C PRO A 102 5.41 10.09 -5.34
N SER A 103 4.82 9.01 -5.83
CA SER A 103 4.24 7.95 -4.97
C SER A 103 5.30 7.26 -4.12
N ARG A 104 6.45 6.92 -4.74
CA ARG A 104 7.56 6.23 -4.04
C ARG A 104 8.19 7.10 -2.97
N VAL A 105 8.34 8.42 -3.20
CA VAL A 105 8.77 9.36 -2.17
C VAL A 105 7.78 9.40 -1.02
N GLN A 106 6.48 9.50 -1.33
CA GLN A 106 5.41 9.62 -0.34
C GLN A 106 5.29 8.37 0.55
N ILE A 107 5.25 7.17 -0.05
CA ILE A 107 5.11 5.91 0.71
C ILE A 107 6.31 5.64 1.61
N MET A 108 7.52 5.98 1.16
CA MET A 108 8.74 5.76 1.94
C MET A 108 8.86 6.71 3.13
N THR A 109 8.46 7.97 2.97
CA THR A 109 8.71 9.04 3.95
C THR A 109 7.52 9.35 4.86
N GLY A 110 6.31 8.90 4.51
CA GLY A 110 5.09 9.25 5.23
C GLY A 110 4.73 10.74 5.15
N LYS A 111 5.29 11.47 4.18
CA LYS A 111 5.10 12.91 3.98
C LYS A 111 4.40 13.17 2.65
N SER A 112 3.47 14.11 2.65
CA SER A 112 2.89 14.61 1.42
C SER A 112 3.93 15.35 0.57
N ASN A 113 3.84 15.20 -0.74
CA ASN A 113 4.85 15.68 -1.68
C ASN A 113 5.05 17.21 -1.68
N PHE A 114 4.14 18.00 -1.11
CA PHE A 114 4.37 19.43 -0.93
C PHE A 114 5.52 19.72 0.06
N ARG A 115 5.88 18.75 0.92
CA ARG A 115 6.95 18.91 1.91
C ARG A 115 8.34 18.59 1.36
N ASN A 116 8.46 17.49 0.61
CA ASN A 116 9.78 16.90 0.34
C ASN A 116 10.01 16.41 -1.09
N TYR A 117 9.03 16.53 -1.99
CA TYR A 117 9.24 16.15 -3.38
C TYR A 117 9.96 17.26 -4.14
N GLU A 118 11.15 16.93 -4.65
CA GLU A 118 12.01 17.91 -5.33
C GLU A 118 11.90 17.81 -6.85
N ARG A 119 11.98 16.60 -7.41
CA ARG A 119 11.97 16.34 -8.85
C ARG A 119 11.74 14.88 -9.19
N TRP A 120 11.48 14.63 -10.45
CA TRP A 120 11.35 13.28 -10.99
C TRP A 120 12.59 12.42 -10.72
N GLY A 121 12.36 11.16 -10.35
CA GLY A 121 13.43 10.18 -10.15
C GLY A 121 14.44 10.57 -9.06
N TYR A 122 13.97 11.18 -7.97
CA TYR A 122 14.87 11.61 -6.89
C TYR A 122 14.21 11.52 -5.51
N LEU A 123 14.92 10.92 -4.57
CA LEU A 123 14.66 11.00 -3.13
C LEU A 123 15.81 11.72 -2.46
N ASN A 124 15.54 12.76 -1.70
CA ASN A 124 16.56 13.44 -0.92
C ASN A 124 17.16 12.47 0.11
N GLN A 125 18.50 12.31 0.06
CA GLN A 125 19.21 11.35 0.91
C GLN A 125 19.19 11.71 2.41
N ASN A 126 18.79 12.94 2.74
CA ASN A 126 18.58 13.39 4.14
C ASN A 126 17.18 13.07 4.67
N GLU A 127 16.27 12.60 3.80
CA GLU A 127 14.93 12.21 4.22
C GLU A 127 14.96 10.91 5.01
N THR A 128 14.45 10.96 6.22
CA THR A 128 14.17 9.75 7.00
C THR A 128 12.97 9.02 6.43
N ASN A 129 13.12 7.71 6.25
CA ASN A 129 12.08 6.84 5.72
C ASN A 129 11.90 5.59 6.61
N PHE A 130 10.93 4.75 6.30
CA PHE A 130 10.63 3.56 7.11
C PHE A 130 11.82 2.59 7.24
N ALA A 131 12.71 2.49 6.23
CA ALA A 131 13.87 1.59 6.32
C ALA A 131 14.90 2.09 7.35
N HIS A 132 15.16 3.39 7.41
CA HIS A 132 16.00 3.99 8.45
C HIS A 132 15.46 3.70 9.85
N ILE A 133 14.14 3.89 10.04
CA ILE A 133 13.49 3.71 11.33
C ILE A 133 13.57 2.24 11.77
N LEU A 134 13.23 1.31 10.88
CA LEU A 134 13.28 -0.12 11.21
C LEU A 134 14.72 -0.61 11.43
N LYS A 135 15.66 -0.19 10.59
CA LYS A 135 17.09 -0.51 10.74
C LYS A 135 17.63 -0.05 12.10
N SER A 136 17.29 1.16 12.55
CA SER A 136 17.71 1.67 13.88
C SER A 136 17.18 0.82 15.03
N GLN A 137 16.15 0.01 14.78
CA GLN A 137 15.54 -0.91 15.74
C GLN A 137 16.02 -2.36 15.59
N GLY A 138 17.06 -2.59 14.79
CA GLY A 138 17.69 -3.89 14.61
C GLY A 138 17.00 -4.79 13.56
N TYR A 139 16.20 -4.22 12.65
CA TYR A 139 15.70 -4.94 11.49
C TYR A 139 16.79 -5.12 10.45
N ALA A 140 16.94 -6.32 9.90
CA ALA A 140 17.62 -6.51 8.64
C ALA A 140 16.77 -5.95 7.51
N THR A 141 17.32 -5.15 6.61
CA THR A 141 16.54 -4.42 5.60
C THR A 141 16.98 -4.75 4.19
N CYS A 142 16.02 -5.08 3.33
CA CYS A 142 16.24 -5.44 1.93
C CYS A 142 15.30 -4.63 1.02
N ILE A 143 15.83 -4.19 -0.12
CA ILE A 143 15.04 -3.67 -1.23
C ILE A 143 15.41 -4.40 -2.52
N THR A 144 14.39 -4.79 -3.31
CA THR A 144 14.63 -5.44 -4.60
C THR A 144 13.56 -5.06 -5.62
N GLY A 145 13.98 -4.86 -6.88
CA GLY A 145 13.11 -4.43 -7.97
C GLY A 145 13.46 -3.07 -8.56
N LYS A 146 12.48 -2.16 -8.68
CA LYS A 146 12.62 -0.85 -9.29
C LYS A 146 13.03 0.21 -8.26
N TRP A 147 14.17 0.85 -8.43
CA TRP A 147 14.57 1.96 -7.56
C TRP A 147 13.92 3.29 -7.97
N GLN A 148 14.29 3.82 -9.12
CA GLN A 148 13.76 5.05 -9.72
C GLN A 148 13.74 6.30 -8.80
N LEU A 149 14.67 6.38 -7.88
CA LEU A 149 14.83 7.51 -6.94
C LEU A 149 16.22 8.16 -7.02
N GLY A 150 16.92 7.91 -8.13
CA GLY A 150 18.23 8.52 -8.46
C GLY A 150 19.37 8.06 -7.57
N GLY A 151 20.52 8.67 -7.78
CA GLY A 151 21.71 8.44 -6.98
C GLY A 151 22.75 7.52 -7.62
N ASP A 152 23.49 6.82 -6.79
CA ASP A 152 24.57 5.92 -7.12
C ASP A 152 24.41 4.54 -6.44
N ALA A 153 25.40 3.65 -6.61
CA ALA A 153 25.42 2.33 -6.00
C ALA A 153 25.33 2.34 -4.45
N PHE A 154 25.67 3.44 -3.81
CA PHE A 154 25.59 3.58 -2.36
C PHE A 154 24.28 4.18 -1.87
N THR A 155 23.46 4.70 -2.78
CA THR A 155 22.21 5.39 -2.43
C THR A 155 21.20 4.47 -1.71
N PRO A 156 21.00 3.19 -2.07
CA PRO A 156 20.11 2.31 -1.30
C PRO A 156 20.60 2.06 0.13
N TYR A 157 21.92 1.97 0.35
CA TYR A 157 22.48 1.86 1.69
C TYR A 157 22.23 3.14 2.51
N LYS A 158 22.42 4.31 1.88
CA LYS A 158 22.10 5.60 2.50
C LYS A 158 20.61 5.76 2.78
N ALA A 159 19.75 5.11 2.01
CA ALA A 159 18.30 5.06 2.25
C ALA A 159 17.88 4.03 3.33
N GLY A 160 18.85 3.38 4.00
CA GLY A 160 18.60 2.51 5.14
C GLY A 160 18.48 1.02 4.80
N PHE A 161 18.77 0.58 3.58
CA PHE A 161 18.76 -0.84 3.21
C PHE A 161 20.14 -1.47 3.40
N ASP A 162 20.17 -2.69 3.97
CA ASP A 162 21.41 -3.45 4.19
C ASP A 162 21.85 -4.22 2.95
N GLU A 163 20.87 -4.71 2.18
CA GLU A 163 21.08 -5.52 0.99
C GLU A 163 20.08 -5.09 -0.11
N TYR A 164 20.50 -5.19 -1.36
CA TYR A 164 19.62 -4.88 -2.47
C TYR A 164 19.95 -5.60 -3.77
N LEU A 165 18.93 -5.87 -4.58
CA LEU A 165 19.03 -6.22 -5.99
C LEU A 165 18.09 -5.32 -6.77
N LEU A 166 18.62 -4.38 -7.55
CA LEU A 166 17.81 -3.31 -8.14
C LEU A 166 18.05 -3.15 -9.62
N TRP A 167 16.98 -2.79 -10.32
CA TRP A 167 17.04 -2.34 -11.69
C TRP A 167 17.29 -0.82 -11.71
N ASN A 168 18.23 -0.40 -12.56
CA ASN A 168 18.47 0.96 -13.01
C ASN A 168 18.65 2.02 -11.90
N ILE A 169 19.79 1.94 -11.18
CA ILE A 169 20.25 3.02 -10.31
C ILE A 169 21.27 3.90 -11.03
N MET A 170 22.25 3.28 -11.71
CA MET A 170 23.45 3.95 -12.23
C MET A 170 23.47 4.09 -13.74
N ASP A 171 22.77 3.24 -14.46
CA ASP A 171 22.83 3.19 -15.91
C ASP A 171 21.65 3.93 -16.52
N THR A 172 21.86 5.21 -16.81
CA THR A 172 20.87 6.03 -17.53
C THR A 172 20.89 5.78 -19.04
N SER A 173 21.86 4.99 -19.53
CA SER A 173 21.97 4.55 -20.93
C SER A 173 21.34 3.17 -21.16
N SER A 174 20.85 2.51 -20.09
CA SER A 174 20.21 1.22 -20.26
C SER A 174 19.01 1.35 -21.18
N THR A 175 19.05 0.58 -22.25
CA THR A 175 17.89 0.42 -23.12
C THR A 175 16.70 0.02 -22.25
N TYR A 176 15.58 0.63 -22.51
CA TYR A 176 14.26 0.54 -21.86
C TYR A 176 13.82 -0.85 -21.36
N ASN A 177 14.52 -1.91 -21.72
CA ASN A 177 14.11 -3.30 -21.63
C ASN A 177 14.95 -4.19 -20.71
N GLU A 178 16.07 -3.69 -20.18
CA GLU A 178 17.01 -4.49 -19.38
C GLU A 178 16.52 -4.77 -17.96
N ARG A 179 15.20 -4.92 -17.75
CA ARG A 179 14.58 -5.31 -16.48
C ARG A 179 13.81 -6.62 -16.53
N TYR A 180 13.46 -7.07 -17.76
CA TYR A 180 12.68 -8.29 -17.97
C TYR A 180 13.58 -9.46 -18.39
N LYS A 181 13.71 -9.74 -19.67
CA LYS A 181 14.56 -10.80 -20.17
C LYS A 181 16.00 -10.33 -20.26
N ASP A 182 16.94 -11.17 -19.81
CA ASP A 182 18.38 -10.89 -19.82
C ASP A 182 18.71 -9.54 -19.14
N PRO A 183 18.25 -9.31 -17.89
CA PRO A 183 18.32 -8.00 -17.28
C PRO A 183 19.73 -7.59 -16.92
N ARG A 184 19.93 -6.25 -16.81
CA ARG A 184 21.11 -5.66 -16.15
C ARG A 184 20.65 -5.15 -14.78
N LEU A 185 21.17 -5.73 -13.72
CA LEU A 185 20.80 -5.43 -12.36
C LEU A 185 22.02 -4.99 -11.54
N LEU A 186 21.78 -4.18 -10.52
CA LEU A 186 22.77 -3.80 -9.52
C LEU A 186 22.50 -4.57 -8.23
N GLU A 187 23.44 -5.44 -7.84
CA GLU A 187 23.38 -6.19 -6.60
C GLU A 187 24.44 -5.70 -5.65
N ASN A 188 24.04 -5.09 -4.54
CA ASN A 188 24.95 -4.66 -3.47
C ASN A 188 26.18 -3.89 -3.99
N GLY A 189 25.99 -2.97 -4.94
CA GLY A 189 27.06 -2.16 -5.54
C GLY A 189 27.70 -2.77 -6.78
N VAL A 190 27.41 -4.03 -7.13
CA VAL A 190 28.00 -4.73 -8.27
C VAL A 190 26.99 -4.85 -9.41
N SER A 191 27.33 -4.30 -10.58
CA SER A 191 26.50 -4.45 -11.79
C SER A 191 26.63 -5.88 -12.35
N LYS A 192 25.50 -6.53 -12.57
CA LYS A 192 25.39 -7.88 -13.14
C LYS A 192 24.54 -7.82 -14.41
N LYS A 193 25.11 -8.32 -15.53
CA LYS A 193 24.36 -8.53 -16.77
C LYS A 193 24.06 -10.01 -16.92
N TYR A 194 22.78 -10.33 -17.10
CA TYR A 194 22.30 -11.66 -17.39
C TYR A 194 22.17 -11.83 -18.90
N SER A 195 22.26 -13.06 -19.43
CA SER A 195 22.30 -13.30 -20.88
C SER A 195 21.92 -14.71 -21.30
N LYS A 196 21.32 -15.48 -20.37
CA LYS A 196 20.94 -16.91 -20.61
C LYS A 196 19.43 -17.12 -20.56
N GLY A 197 18.65 -16.05 -20.82
CA GLY A 197 17.19 -16.09 -20.80
C GLY A 197 16.62 -15.88 -19.39
N GLU A 198 17.41 -15.41 -18.44
CA GLU A 198 16.91 -15.10 -17.09
C GLU A 198 15.86 -13.99 -17.15
N TYR A 199 14.87 -14.11 -16.25
CA TYR A 199 13.79 -13.13 -16.13
C TYR A 199 13.95 -12.31 -14.85
N GLY A 200 14.05 -10.98 -14.99
CA GLY A 200 14.30 -10.08 -13.87
C GLY A 200 13.34 -10.24 -12.69
N PRO A 201 12.01 -10.30 -12.92
CA PRO A 201 11.06 -10.54 -11.83
C PRO A 201 11.32 -11.81 -11.02
N ASP A 202 11.76 -12.91 -11.65
CA ASP A 202 12.14 -14.14 -10.93
C ASP A 202 13.42 -13.94 -10.11
N LEU A 203 14.41 -13.22 -10.66
CA LEU A 203 15.64 -12.89 -9.93
C LEU A 203 15.34 -12.09 -8.66
N PHE A 204 14.44 -11.11 -8.75
CA PHE A 204 14.04 -10.31 -7.58
C PHE A 204 13.34 -11.17 -6.51
N VAL A 205 12.40 -12.02 -6.90
CA VAL A 205 11.71 -12.92 -5.97
C VAL A 205 12.65 -13.93 -5.34
N ASN A 206 13.58 -14.51 -6.13
CA ASN A 206 14.58 -15.44 -5.61
C ASN A 206 15.51 -14.76 -4.60
N TYR A 207 15.89 -13.50 -4.84
CA TYR A 207 16.67 -12.70 -3.90
C TYR A 207 15.91 -12.48 -2.58
N ILE A 208 14.61 -12.17 -2.64
CA ILE A 208 13.75 -12.04 -1.46
C ILE A 208 13.70 -13.36 -0.69
N LYS A 209 13.47 -14.50 -1.38
CA LYS A 209 13.37 -15.82 -0.76
C LYS A 209 14.68 -16.22 -0.05
N ASP A 210 15.83 -15.92 -0.66
CA ASP A 210 17.14 -16.13 -0.04
C ASP A 210 17.32 -15.23 1.19
N PHE A 211 17.05 -13.92 1.05
CA PHE A 211 17.13 -12.98 2.16
C PHE A 211 16.27 -13.42 3.36
N MET A 212 14.99 -13.75 3.12
CA MET A 212 14.10 -14.27 4.18
C MET A 212 14.66 -15.53 4.85
N THR A 213 15.23 -16.45 4.07
CA THR A 213 15.83 -17.69 4.60
C THR A 213 16.99 -17.41 5.53
N ARG A 214 17.89 -16.50 5.14
CA ARG A 214 19.04 -16.08 5.95
C ARG A 214 18.68 -15.28 7.19
N LYS A 215 17.55 -14.53 7.14
CA LYS A 215 17.18 -13.58 8.21
C LYS A 215 15.97 -14.03 9.04
N LYS A 216 15.42 -15.24 8.83
CA LYS A 216 14.19 -15.73 9.49
C LYS A 216 14.22 -15.75 11.02
N ASP A 217 15.40 -15.80 11.63
CA ASP A 217 15.56 -15.87 13.07
C ASP A 217 15.58 -14.49 13.77
N GLY A 218 15.51 -13.41 13.00
CA GLY A 218 15.40 -12.03 13.47
C GLY A 218 14.36 -11.23 12.67
N PRO A 219 14.01 -10.02 13.13
CA PRO A 219 13.07 -9.20 12.41
C PRO A 219 13.68 -8.65 11.13
N PHE A 220 12.88 -8.60 10.06
CA PHE A 220 13.32 -8.06 8.78
C PHE A 220 12.26 -7.18 8.10
N LEU A 221 12.74 -6.29 7.24
CA LEU A 221 11.97 -5.52 6.29
C LEU A 221 12.36 -5.94 4.87
N VAL A 222 11.38 -6.31 4.06
CA VAL A 222 11.50 -6.39 2.60
C VAL A 222 10.63 -5.30 1.98
N TYR A 223 11.23 -4.42 1.20
CA TYR A 223 10.52 -3.53 0.30
C TYR A 223 10.72 -4.03 -1.13
N TYR A 224 9.63 -4.44 -1.77
CA TYR A 224 9.62 -4.96 -3.14
C TYR A 224 8.84 -4.04 -4.07
N PRO A 225 9.43 -2.93 -4.53
CA PRO A 225 8.89 -2.17 -5.64
C PRO A 225 9.11 -2.95 -6.93
N MET A 226 8.06 -3.64 -7.39
CA MET A 226 8.09 -4.49 -8.57
C MET A 226 8.44 -3.68 -9.82
N VAL A 227 8.93 -4.36 -10.86
CA VAL A 227 9.03 -3.83 -12.23
C VAL A 227 7.81 -4.20 -13.06
N LEU A 228 7.02 -5.16 -12.62
CA LEU A 228 5.75 -5.58 -13.22
C LEU A 228 4.61 -4.66 -12.73
N SER A 229 3.72 -4.24 -13.59
CA SER A 229 3.61 -4.52 -15.03
C SER A 229 3.84 -3.27 -15.88
N HIS A 230 4.91 -2.52 -15.61
CA HIS A 230 5.23 -1.30 -16.34
C HIS A 230 5.65 -1.60 -17.80
N LYS A 231 5.27 -0.74 -18.73
CA LYS A 231 5.74 -0.80 -20.15
C LYS A 231 7.28 -0.94 -20.24
N PRO A 232 7.83 -1.66 -21.23
CA PRO A 232 7.13 -2.29 -22.34
C PRO A 232 6.44 -3.59 -21.91
N PHE A 233 5.23 -3.84 -22.45
CA PHE A 233 4.55 -5.10 -22.22
C PHE A 233 5.17 -6.18 -23.09
N VAL A 234 5.95 -7.04 -22.49
CA VAL A 234 6.72 -8.09 -23.16
C VAL A 234 6.25 -9.47 -22.65
N PRO A 235 6.45 -10.53 -23.45
CA PRO A 235 6.09 -11.88 -23.00
C PRO A 235 6.84 -12.26 -21.74
N THR A 236 6.22 -13.10 -20.93
CA THR A 236 6.80 -13.67 -19.71
C THR A 236 7.29 -15.11 -19.99
N PRO A 237 8.10 -15.72 -19.11
CA PRO A 237 8.48 -17.13 -19.24
C PRO A 237 7.28 -18.07 -19.39
N GLY A 238 6.09 -17.70 -18.86
CA GLY A 238 4.85 -18.43 -19.04
C GLY A 238 4.37 -18.55 -20.49
N ASN A 239 4.87 -17.71 -21.40
CA ASN A 239 4.57 -17.75 -22.82
C ASN A 239 5.44 -18.77 -23.60
N GLY A 240 6.33 -19.53 -22.95
CA GLY A 240 7.15 -20.58 -23.55
C GLY A 240 7.96 -20.09 -24.74
N LYS A 241 7.78 -20.74 -25.90
CA LYS A 241 8.53 -20.38 -27.12
C LYS A 241 8.43 -18.93 -27.55
N VAL A 242 7.34 -18.24 -27.26
CA VAL A 242 7.21 -16.80 -27.54
C VAL A 242 8.24 -16.01 -26.73
N TYR A 243 8.37 -16.32 -25.43
CA TYR A 243 9.38 -15.72 -24.57
C TYR A 243 10.81 -16.12 -25.00
N GLU A 244 11.05 -17.40 -25.29
CA GLU A 244 12.38 -17.89 -25.69
C GLU A 244 12.90 -17.17 -26.93
N ASN A 245 12.03 -16.97 -27.94
CA ASN A 245 12.37 -16.32 -29.21
C ASN A 245 12.27 -14.80 -29.17
N PHE A 246 11.74 -14.21 -28.08
CA PHE A 246 11.55 -12.78 -27.96
C PHE A 246 12.91 -12.07 -27.85
N LYS A 247 13.17 -11.17 -28.78
CA LYS A 247 14.33 -10.28 -28.78
C LYS A 247 13.84 -8.85 -28.72
N ILE A 248 14.31 -8.15 -27.73
CA ILE A 248 14.05 -6.73 -27.60
C ILE A 248 15.04 -6.00 -28.53
N VAL A 249 14.48 -5.18 -29.39
CA VAL A 249 15.25 -4.33 -30.30
C VAL A 249 14.87 -2.89 -29.99
N PRO A 250 15.84 -1.97 -29.97
CA PRO A 250 15.57 -0.53 -29.84
C PRO A 250 14.55 -0.06 -30.85
N LYS A 251 13.72 0.92 -30.46
CA LYS A 251 12.70 1.51 -31.35
C LYS A 251 13.38 2.08 -32.60
N GLY A 252 12.99 1.56 -33.76
CA GLY A 252 13.49 2.00 -35.06
C GLY A 252 14.50 1.06 -35.73
N GLU A 253 14.93 -0.03 -35.06
CA GLU A 253 15.80 -1.04 -35.69
C GLU A 253 14.98 -2.20 -36.31
N PRO A 254 15.40 -2.75 -37.47
CA PRO A 254 14.73 -3.87 -38.13
C PRO A 254 14.89 -5.20 -37.33
N GLY A 255 13.85 -6.00 -37.32
CA GLY A 255 13.92 -7.41 -36.86
C GLY A 255 13.66 -7.68 -35.39
N GLY A 256 13.17 -6.70 -34.60
CA GLY A 256 12.79 -6.87 -33.22
C GLY A 256 11.32 -7.21 -33.00
N SER A 257 11.04 -7.90 -31.92
CA SER A 257 9.68 -8.08 -31.43
C SER A 257 9.24 -6.84 -30.66
N PHE A 258 8.08 -6.30 -31.02
CA PHE A 258 7.56 -5.09 -30.36
C PHE A 258 6.82 -5.46 -29.06
N ALA A 259 6.83 -4.52 -28.13
CA ALA A 259 5.91 -4.56 -26.98
C ALA A 259 4.46 -4.50 -27.49
N ASP A 260 3.60 -5.35 -26.93
CA ASP A 260 2.18 -5.42 -27.29
C ASP A 260 1.34 -5.37 -26.01
N ASN A 261 0.29 -4.54 -26.01
CA ASN A 261 -0.67 -4.45 -24.92
C ASN A 261 -1.30 -5.82 -24.58
N ALA A 262 -1.34 -6.77 -25.51
CA ALA A 262 -1.77 -8.13 -25.26
C ALA A 262 -0.96 -8.84 -24.16
N PHE A 263 0.33 -8.54 -24.04
CA PHE A 263 1.19 -9.12 -23.00
C PHE A 263 0.97 -8.54 -21.60
N PHE A 264 0.23 -7.45 -21.46
CA PHE A 264 -0.10 -6.93 -20.13
C PHE A 264 -0.84 -7.96 -19.27
N LYS A 265 -1.76 -8.73 -19.87
CA LYS A 265 -2.47 -9.81 -19.18
C LYS A 265 -1.51 -10.88 -18.65
N ASP A 266 -0.50 -11.24 -19.42
CA ASP A 266 0.50 -12.24 -19.04
C ASP A 266 1.41 -11.69 -17.92
N GLN A 267 1.77 -10.41 -18.02
CA GLN A 267 2.53 -9.72 -16.98
C GLN A 267 1.74 -9.62 -15.66
N MET A 268 0.42 -9.38 -15.72
CA MET A 268 -0.46 -9.40 -14.53
C MET A 268 -0.53 -10.78 -13.89
N ALA A 269 -0.66 -11.85 -14.68
CA ALA A 269 -0.63 -13.21 -14.16
C ALA A 269 0.74 -13.55 -13.53
N TYR A 270 1.81 -13.03 -14.10
CA TYR A 270 3.17 -13.23 -13.57
C TYR A 270 3.43 -12.42 -12.30
N LEU A 271 2.90 -11.21 -12.21
CA LEU A 271 2.90 -10.41 -10.99
C LEU A 271 2.22 -11.18 -9.85
N ASP A 272 1.02 -11.72 -10.10
CA ASP A 272 0.27 -12.52 -9.12
C ASP A 272 1.05 -13.77 -8.69
N LYS A 273 1.70 -14.47 -9.64
CA LYS A 273 2.62 -15.59 -9.36
C LYS A 273 3.73 -15.16 -8.41
N ASN A 274 4.41 -14.04 -8.69
CA ASN A 274 5.52 -13.56 -7.86
C ASN A 274 5.06 -13.20 -6.44
N VAL A 275 3.90 -12.57 -6.27
CA VAL A 275 3.31 -12.34 -4.95
C VAL A 275 3.04 -13.67 -4.25
N GLY A 276 2.50 -14.65 -4.98
CA GLY A 276 2.25 -15.99 -4.47
C GLY A 276 3.51 -16.71 -3.98
N GLU A 277 4.62 -16.63 -4.71
CA GLU A 277 5.89 -17.25 -4.31
C GLU A 277 6.45 -16.66 -3.00
N ILE A 278 6.25 -15.37 -2.77
CA ILE A 278 6.64 -14.73 -1.50
C ILE A 278 5.77 -15.26 -0.35
N LEU A 279 4.45 -15.35 -0.55
CA LEU A 279 3.51 -15.92 0.43
C LEU A 279 3.85 -17.37 0.77
N ASP A 280 4.17 -18.18 -0.27
CA ASP A 280 4.56 -19.59 -0.10
C ASP A 280 5.86 -19.70 0.72
N LYS A 281 6.84 -18.83 0.44
CA LYS A 281 8.11 -18.81 1.19
C LYS A 281 7.93 -18.41 2.65
N VAL A 282 7.07 -17.45 2.94
CA VAL A 282 6.71 -17.06 4.32
C VAL A 282 6.06 -18.25 5.06
N ASN A 283 5.20 -19.02 4.38
CA ASN A 283 4.59 -20.24 4.94
C ASN A 283 5.62 -21.36 5.14
N GLU A 284 6.48 -21.62 4.14
CA GLU A 284 7.56 -22.62 4.20
C GLU A 284 8.50 -22.39 5.39
N LEU A 285 8.84 -21.12 5.65
CA LEU A 285 9.71 -20.74 6.77
C LEU A 285 9.00 -20.77 8.13
N GLY A 286 7.68 -21.00 8.18
CA GLY A 286 6.91 -21.04 9.42
C GLY A 286 6.74 -19.67 10.11
N ILE A 287 6.92 -18.57 9.37
CA ILE A 287 6.90 -17.20 9.94
C ILE A 287 5.62 -16.41 9.63
N SER A 288 4.57 -17.04 9.10
CA SER A 288 3.34 -16.37 8.65
C SER A 288 2.62 -15.61 9.76
N GLU A 289 2.65 -16.11 11.00
CA GLU A 289 2.00 -15.46 12.15
C GLU A 289 2.79 -14.24 12.66
N ASN A 290 4.06 -14.15 12.29
CA ASN A 290 4.95 -13.03 12.65
C ASN A 290 5.34 -12.17 11.44
N THR A 291 4.51 -12.12 10.39
CA THR A 291 4.83 -11.36 9.18
C THR A 291 3.61 -10.59 8.67
N LEU A 292 3.72 -9.26 8.66
CA LEU A 292 2.77 -8.37 7.97
C LEU A 292 3.18 -8.23 6.51
N ILE A 293 2.27 -8.55 5.60
CA ILE A 293 2.46 -8.39 4.15
C ILE A 293 1.45 -7.36 3.65
N LEU A 294 1.94 -6.33 2.98
CA LEU A 294 1.13 -5.29 2.33
C LEU A 294 1.39 -5.35 0.83
N PHE A 295 0.33 -5.39 0.03
CA PHE A 295 0.37 -5.27 -1.43
C PHE A 295 -0.42 -4.05 -1.88
N THR A 296 0.17 -3.19 -2.73
CA THR A 296 -0.48 -2.03 -3.35
C THR A 296 0.11 -1.75 -4.73
N GLY A 297 -0.53 -0.87 -5.54
CA GLY A 297 0.04 -0.33 -6.78
C GLY A 297 0.63 1.06 -6.53
N ASP A 298 1.55 1.55 -7.37
CA ASP A 298 2.20 2.85 -7.16
C ASP A 298 1.46 4.03 -7.84
N ASN A 299 0.64 3.77 -8.84
CA ASN A 299 -0.26 4.69 -9.52
C ASN A 299 -1.27 3.90 -10.37
N GLY A 300 -2.21 4.58 -10.99
CA GLY A 300 -3.17 3.95 -11.90
C GLY A 300 -2.50 3.23 -13.07
N THR A 301 -3.25 2.35 -13.70
CA THR A 301 -2.78 1.49 -14.82
C THR A 301 -2.29 2.31 -16.01
N GLY A 302 -1.29 1.77 -16.72
CA GLY A 302 -0.69 2.39 -17.89
C GLY A 302 -1.71 2.74 -19.00
N VAL A 303 -1.52 3.91 -19.62
CA VAL A 303 -2.39 4.37 -20.70
C VAL A 303 -2.41 3.38 -21.86
N GLY A 304 -3.61 3.14 -22.43
CA GLY A 304 -3.86 2.19 -23.51
C GLY A 304 -4.27 0.79 -23.05
N ILE A 305 -4.33 0.54 -21.73
CA ILE A 305 -4.90 -0.67 -21.13
C ILE A 305 -6.36 -0.40 -20.77
N ASN A 306 -7.23 -1.40 -20.91
CA ASN A 306 -8.62 -1.35 -20.49
C ASN A 306 -8.97 -2.59 -19.65
N SER A 307 -9.65 -2.38 -18.56
CA SER A 307 -10.02 -3.42 -17.59
C SER A 307 -11.53 -3.56 -17.50
N GLY A 308 -12.07 -4.71 -17.88
CA GLY A 308 -13.49 -5.04 -17.68
C GLY A 308 -13.75 -5.37 -16.20
N MET A 309 -14.90 -4.91 -15.68
CA MET A 309 -15.31 -5.10 -14.29
C MET A 309 -16.59 -5.93 -14.20
N LYS A 310 -16.84 -6.56 -13.05
CA LYS A 310 -18.05 -7.38 -12.78
C LYS A 310 -19.36 -6.59 -12.89
N ASP A 311 -19.32 -5.29 -12.65
CA ASP A 311 -20.47 -4.38 -12.77
C ASP A 311 -20.72 -3.90 -14.21
N GLY A 312 -19.99 -4.43 -15.19
CA GLY A 312 -20.13 -4.12 -16.61
C GLY A 312 -19.32 -2.89 -17.07
N ARG A 313 -18.68 -2.15 -16.17
CA ARG A 313 -17.80 -1.03 -16.58
C ARG A 313 -16.56 -1.53 -17.30
N SER A 314 -16.05 -0.70 -18.20
CA SER A 314 -14.70 -0.82 -18.76
C SER A 314 -13.89 0.38 -18.28
N ILE A 315 -12.86 0.13 -17.51
CA ILE A 315 -12.03 1.16 -16.89
C ILE A 315 -10.76 1.33 -17.70
N PRO A 316 -10.50 2.53 -18.25
CA PRO A 316 -9.26 2.81 -18.96
C PRO A 316 -8.11 3.04 -18.00
N GLY A 317 -6.90 2.62 -18.37
CA GLY A 317 -5.67 3.00 -17.68
C GLY A 317 -5.40 4.49 -17.86
N MET A 318 -5.21 5.20 -16.74
CA MET A 318 -5.06 6.66 -16.70
C MET A 318 -3.82 7.10 -15.91
N LYS A 319 -2.73 6.32 -15.97
CA LYS A 319 -1.44 6.72 -15.39
C LYS A 319 -1.09 8.17 -15.76
N GLY A 320 -0.69 8.98 -14.78
CA GLY A 320 -0.32 10.39 -14.96
C GLY A 320 -1.47 11.37 -14.85
N ALA A 321 -2.73 10.92 -14.98
CA ALA A 321 -3.90 11.75 -14.74
C ALA A 321 -4.21 11.87 -13.24
N THR A 322 -4.70 13.03 -12.86
CA THR A 322 -5.15 13.30 -11.47
C THR A 322 -6.55 12.77 -11.18
N THR A 323 -7.21 12.17 -12.17
CA THR A 323 -8.54 11.58 -12.08
C THR A 323 -8.56 10.35 -11.17
N GLU A 324 -9.77 9.86 -10.83
CA GLU A 324 -9.94 8.68 -9.97
C GLU A 324 -9.10 7.48 -10.44
N TYR A 325 -9.13 7.17 -11.74
CA TYR A 325 -8.41 6.03 -12.30
C TYR A 325 -6.88 6.22 -12.43
N GLY A 326 -6.39 7.45 -12.27
CA GLY A 326 -4.95 7.72 -12.24
C GLY A 326 -4.32 7.57 -10.87
N ILE A 327 -5.12 7.65 -9.78
CA ILE A 327 -4.62 7.69 -8.41
C ILE A 327 -5.16 6.57 -7.50
N HIS A 328 -6.26 5.91 -7.87
CA HIS A 328 -6.88 4.86 -7.08
C HIS A 328 -6.18 3.51 -7.30
N VAL A 329 -5.56 2.99 -6.27
CA VAL A 329 -4.74 1.77 -6.31
C VAL A 329 -5.29 0.70 -5.39
N PRO A 330 -5.00 -0.60 -5.63
CA PRO A 330 -5.40 -1.65 -4.70
C PRO A 330 -4.58 -1.55 -3.40
N LEU A 331 -5.15 -1.99 -2.29
CA LEU A 331 -4.44 -2.25 -1.04
C LEU A 331 -4.99 -3.52 -0.40
N VAL A 332 -4.13 -4.50 -0.25
CA VAL A 332 -4.41 -5.76 0.44
C VAL A 332 -3.40 -5.96 1.55
N ALA A 333 -3.87 -6.28 2.75
CA ALA A 333 -3.04 -6.57 3.92
C ALA A 333 -3.26 -8.01 4.40
N TYR A 334 -2.19 -8.71 4.72
CA TYR A 334 -2.23 -10.05 5.26
C TYR A 334 -1.28 -10.19 6.45
N TRP A 335 -1.82 -10.72 7.55
CA TRP A 335 -1.06 -11.07 8.75
C TRP A 335 -1.79 -12.20 9.46
N LYS A 336 -1.33 -13.41 9.26
CA LYS A 336 -1.99 -14.60 9.78
C LYS A 336 -2.13 -14.54 11.31
N GLY A 337 -3.33 -14.80 11.81
CA GLY A 337 -3.62 -14.77 13.25
C GLY A 337 -3.80 -13.36 13.86
N THR A 338 -3.35 -12.30 13.18
CA THR A 338 -3.50 -10.91 13.65
C THR A 338 -4.62 -10.19 12.92
N ILE A 339 -4.70 -10.29 11.59
CA ILE A 339 -5.79 -9.73 10.80
C ILE A 339 -6.89 -10.80 10.68
N LYS A 340 -8.13 -10.44 11.06
CA LYS A 340 -9.29 -11.32 10.87
C LYS A 340 -9.52 -11.53 9.37
N PRO A 341 -9.62 -12.79 8.90
CA PRO A 341 -9.84 -13.08 7.48
C PRO A 341 -11.14 -12.44 6.92
N GLY A 342 -11.06 -12.05 5.64
CA GLY A 342 -12.22 -11.57 4.87
C GLY A 342 -12.70 -10.17 5.23
N GLN A 343 -11.86 -9.35 5.86
CA GLN A 343 -12.21 -7.95 6.13
C GLN A 343 -12.24 -7.15 4.82
N VAL A 344 -13.28 -6.33 4.67
CA VAL A 344 -13.38 -5.30 3.64
C VAL A 344 -13.52 -3.96 4.33
N ASN A 345 -12.65 -3.02 4.01
CA ASN A 345 -12.59 -1.70 4.64
C ASN A 345 -12.82 -0.60 3.61
N ASP A 346 -13.71 0.32 3.92
CA ASP A 346 -14.13 1.42 3.04
C ASP A 346 -13.51 2.78 3.40
N LYS A 347 -12.59 2.82 4.36
CA LYS A 347 -11.96 4.08 4.79
C LYS A 347 -10.95 4.57 3.78
N LEU A 348 -10.76 5.91 3.78
CA LEU A 348 -9.77 6.57 2.95
C LEU A 348 -8.36 6.28 3.49
N ILE A 349 -7.51 5.74 2.64
CA ILE A 349 -6.08 5.49 2.91
C ILE A 349 -5.25 6.26 1.89
N ASP A 350 -4.22 6.92 2.38
CA ASP A 350 -3.25 7.67 1.59
C ASP A 350 -1.85 7.03 1.68
N PHE A 351 -1.00 7.25 0.70
CA PHE A 351 0.36 6.70 0.72
C PHE A 351 1.21 7.22 1.87
N THR A 352 0.89 8.37 2.44
CA THR A 352 1.53 8.85 3.67
C THR A 352 1.25 7.95 4.87
N ASP A 353 0.18 7.13 4.83
CA ASP A 353 -0.27 6.29 5.93
C ASP A 353 0.60 5.02 6.13
N PHE A 354 1.38 4.64 5.11
CA PHE A 354 2.17 3.39 5.17
C PHE A 354 3.28 3.46 6.21
N LEU A 355 4.06 4.54 6.26
CA LEU A 355 5.13 4.68 7.25
C LEU A 355 4.61 4.58 8.69
N PRO A 356 3.61 5.39 9.13
CA PRO A 356 3.08 5.26 10.49
C PRO A 356 2.42 3.91 10.73
N THR A 357 1.83 3.25 9.73
CA THR A 357 1.27 1.90 9.89
C THR A 357 2.35 0.86 10.10
N ILE A 358 3.45 0.92 9.34
CA ILE A 358 4.59 0.02 9.48
C ILE A 358 5.23 0.19 10.87
N THR A 359 5.47 1.42 11.30
CA THR A 359 6.07 1.69 12.61
C THR A 359 5.16 1.29 13.77
N ASP A 360 3.86 1.49 13.63
CA ASP A 360 2.86 1.06 14.61
C ASP A 360 2.77 -0.48 14.70
N ALA A 361 2.79 -1.18 13.55
CA ALA A 361 2.78 -2.64 13.49
C ALA A 361 3.98 -3.27 14.23
N VAL A 362 5.13 -2.61 14.23
CA VAL A 362 6.34 -3.05 14.93
C VAL A 362 6.49 -2.42 16.32
N ASN A 363 5.47 -1.71 16.78
CA ASN A 363 5.43 -1.04 18.08
C ASN A 363 6.58 -0.03 18.30
N ILE A 364 6.90 0.74 17.26
CA ILE A 364 7.88 1.82 17.30
C ILE A 364 7.16 3.16 17.32
N SER A 365 7.35 3.94 18.38
CA SER A 365 6.90 5.33 18.41
C SER A 365 7.81 6.19 17.54
N LEU A 366 7.21 6.96 16.63
CA LEU A 366 7.96 7.97 15.89
C LEU A 366 8.50 9.06 16.85
N PRO A 367 9.69 9.61 16.59
CA PRO A 367 10.20 10.75 17.34
C PRO A 367 9.18 11.90 17.36
N LYS A 368 9.12 12.67 18.46
CA LYS A 368 8.13 13.77 18.59
C LYS A 368 8.27 14.85 17.54
N ASP A 369 9.46 15.05 17.03
CA ASP A 369 9.81 16.00 15.97
C ASP A 369 9.71 15.41 14.56
N PHE A 370 9.39 14.12 14.43
CA PHE A 370 9.19 13.49 13.14
C PHE A 370 7.88 13.97 12.51
N VAL A 371 8.00 14.68 11.41
CA VAL A 371 6.84 15.17 10.65
C VAL A 371 6.32 14.07 9.74
N THR A 372 5.05 13.69 9.92
CA THR A 372 4.30 12.83 9.00
C THR A 372 2.92 13.42 8.75
N ASP A 373 2.41 13.27 7.52
CA ASP A 373 1.03 13.62 7.15
C ASP A 373 0.10 12.39 7.24
N GLY A 374 0.69 11.22 7.45
CA GLY A 374 -0.01 9.95 7.50
C GLY A 374 -0.65 9.62 8.85
N ARG A 375 -1.58 8.67 8.81
CA ARG A 375 -2.25 8.07 9.98
C ARG A 375 -2.14 6.54 9.86
N SER A 376 -1.76 5.89 10.94
CA SER A 376 -1.72 4.42 10.95
C SER A 376 -3.11 3.84 10.65
N PHE A 377 -3.19 2.94 9.68
CA PHE A 377 -4.40 2.13 9.42
C PHE A 377 -4.32 0.74 10.07
N LEU A 378 -3.29 0.46 10.88
CA LEU A 378 -3.21 -0.79 11.67
C LEU A 378 -4.48 -1.04 12.51
N PRO A 379 -5.08 -0.03 13.18
CA PRO A 379 -6.31 -0.21 13.93
C PRO A 379 -7.47 -0.79 13.12
N LEU A 380 -7.58 -0.44 11.82
CA LEU A 380 -8.59 -1.01 10.92
C LEU A 380 -8.36 -2.51 10.69
N MET A 381 -7.11 -2.94 10.63
CA MET A 381 -6.74 -4.34 10.41
C MET A 381 -6.94 -5.20 11.66
N THR A 382 -6.77 -4.61 12.84
CA THR A 382 -6.77 -5.31 14.13
C THR A 382 -8.06 -5.14 14.92
N GLY A 383 -9.06 -4.45 14.36
CA GLY A 383 -10.35 -4.21 15.00
C GLY A 383 -10.31 -3.22 16.17
N GLN A 384 -9.29 -2.36 16.20
CA GLN A 384 -9.14 -1.31 17.20
C GLN A 384 -9.86 -0.03 16.77
N LYS A 385 -10.03 0.91 17.72
CA LYS A 385 -10.64 2.21 17.42
C LYS A 385 -9.78 2.99 16.42
N TYR A 386 -10.38 3.34 15.29
CA TYR A 386 -9.77 4.16 14.23
C TYR A 386 -10.48 5.51 14.15
N MET A 387 -9.72 6.59 13.96
CA MET A 387 -10.26 7.90 13.63
C MET A 387 -10.20 8.10 12.12
N PRO A 388 -11.32 7.97 11.39
CA PRO A 388 -11.33 8.13 9.94
C PRO A 388 -10.96 9.58 9.56
N ARG A 389 -10.53 9.74 8.33
CA ARG A 389 -10.41 11.06 7.70
C ARG A 389 -11.57 11.27 6.73
N ASP A 390 -12.00 12.52 6.59
CA ASP A 390 -13.11 12.88 5.72
C ASP A 390 -12.64 13.24 4.30
N TRP A 391 -11.35 13.50 4.15
CA TRP A 391 -10.72 13.90 2.89
C TRP A 391 -9.25 13.51 2.82
N LEU A 392 -8.72 13.50 1.60
CA LEU A 392 -7.30 13.38 1.26
C LEU A 392 -6.86 14.64 0.52
N PHE A 393 -5.59 15.01 0.67
CA PHE A 393 -4.96 16.12 -0.03
C PHE A 393 -3.83 15.60 -0.92
N ALA A 394 -3.83 15.99 -2.19
CA ALA A 394 -2.76 15.69 -3.12
C ALA A 394 -2.04 16.96 -3.58
N HIS A 395 -0.73 16.90 -3.58
CA HIS A 395 0.16 17.85 -4.24
C HIS A 395 0.93 17.10 -5.31
N TYR A 396 0.56 17.31 -6.55
CA TYR A 396 1.16 16.69 -7.71
C TYR A 396 1.94 17.73 -8.52
N ASP A 397 3.25 17.64 -8.47
CA ASP A 397 4.19 18.44 -9.26
C ASP A 397 5.35 17.53 -9.69
N PRO A 398 5.13 16.65 -10.69
CA PRO A 398 6.10 15.62 -11.04
C PRO A 398 7.41 16.18 -11.60
N GLN A 399 7.42 17.45 -12.09
CA GLN A 399 8.55 18.07 -12.76
C GLN A 399 9.12 17.18 -13.88
N LYS A 400 8.19 16.55 -14.63
CA LYS A 400 8.50 15.66 -15.75
C LYS A 400 7.59 15.97 -16.93
N GLY A 401 8.21 16.27 -18.11
CA GLY A 401 7.54 16.38 -19.38
C GLY A 401 6.29 17.26 -19.37
N GLU A 402 5.23 16.80 -20.02
CA GLU A 402 3.96 17.53 -20.22
C GLU A 402 2.97 17.39 -19.04
N PHE A 403 3.32 16.65 -17.98
CA PHE A 403 2.41 16.45 -16.86
C PHE A 403 2.17 17.76 -16.10
N LYS A 404 0.89 18.15 -16.04
CA LYS A 404 0.49 19.39 -15.39
C LYS A 404 0.51 19.26 -13.86
N LYS A 405 0.96 20.32 -13.20
CA LYS A 405 0.83 20.45 -11.75
C LYS A 405 -0.62 20.52 -11.36
N ALA A 406 -0.95 19.88 -10.23
CA ALA A 406 -2.27 19.98 -9.63
C ALA A 406 -2.17 19.89 -8.11
N ARG A 407 -3.04 20.61 -7.44
CA ARG A 407 -3.34 20.45 -6.02
C ARG A 407 -4.83 20.25 -5.90
N PHE A 408 -5.24 19.23 -5.16
CA PHE A 408 -6.65 18.93 -4.97
C PHE A 408 -6.91 18.29 -3.63
N VAL A 409 -8.14 18.46 -3.17
CA VAL A 409 -8.71 17.77 -2.01
C VAL A 409 -9.83 16.89 -2.50
N HIS A 410 -9.90 15.66 -2.05
CA HIS A 410 -10.95 14.74 -2.45
C HIS A 410 -11.37 13.79 -1.34
N ASN A 411 -12.55 13.23 -1.51
CA ASN A 411 -13.01 12.05 -0.80
C ASN A 411 -13.53 11.02 -1.82
N LYS A 412 -14.34 10.06 -1.39
CA LYS A 412 -14.91 9.00 -2.25
C LYS A 412 -15.93 9.50 -3.28
N GLU A 413 -16.47 10.70 -3.09
CA GLU A 413 -17.55 11.23 -3.92
C GLU A 413 -17.19 12.52 -4.61
N TRP A 414 -16.42 13.39 -3.95
CA TRP A 414 -16.17 14.76 -4.38
C TRP A 414 -14.70 15.07 -4.46
N LYS A 415 -14.35 15.87 -5.44
CA LYS A 415 -13.02 16.45 -5.62
C LYS A 415 -13.12 17.93 -5.90
N LEU A 416 -12.24 18.69 -5.27
CA LEU A 416 -12.03 20.11 -5.51
C LEU A 416 -10.57 20.35 -5.87
N TYR A 417 -10.33 20.94 -7.03
CA TYR A 417 -9.01 21.46 -7.38
C TYR A 417 -8.78 22.84 -6.77
N GLU A 418 -7.50 23.17 -6.49
CA GLU A 418 -7.13 24.50 -5.97
C GLU A 418 -7.52 25.62 -6.96
N THR A 419 -7.59 25.33 -8.24
CA THR A 419 -8.05 26.21 -9.32
C THR A 419 -9.55 26.46 -9.31
N GLY A 420 -10.32 25.71 -8.53
CA GLY A 420 -11.73 25.92 -8.26
C GLY A 420 -12.69 24.91 -8.91
N GLU A 421 -12.21 24.05 -9.80
CA GLU A 421 -13.05 23.04 -10.45
C GLU A 421 -13.52 21.99 -9.45
N ILE A 422 -14.81 21.67 -9.50
CA ILE A 422 -15.48 20.70 -8.65
C ILE A 422 -15.93 19.52 -9.51
N PHE A 423 -15.67 18.30 -9.05
CA PHE A 423 -16.12 17.07 -9.70
C PHE A 423 -16.82 16.14 -8.71
N ASN A 424 -17.87 15.45 -9.18
CA ASN A 424 -18.43 14.31 -8.46
C ASN A 424 -17.76 13.05 -8.98
N VAL A 425 -16.65 12.64 -8.36
CA VAL A 425 -15.79 11.53 -8.84
C VAL A 425 -16.47 10.17 -8.72
N ALA A 426 -17.48 10.01 -7.88
CA ALA A 426 -18.26 8.77 -7.82
C ALA A 426 -19.14 8.57 -9.06
N LYS A 427 -19.62 9.66 -9.68
CA LYS A 427 -20.45 9.62 -10.89
C LYS A 427 -19.65 9.85 -12.16
N ASP A 428 -18.57 10.60 -12.08
CA ASP A 428 -17.70 11.00 -13.18
C ASP A 428 -16.23 10.80 -12.79
N PRO A 429 -15.76 9.52 -12.70
CA PRO A 429 -14.41 9.20 -12.26
C PRO A 429 -13.31 9.66 -13.24
N GLU A 430 -13.67 9.99 -14.48
CA GLU A 430 -12.78 10.55 -15.49
C GLU A 430 -12.77 12.09 -15.51
N GLU A 431 -13.61 12.75 -14.68
CA GLU A 431 -13.65 14.20 -14.51
C GLU A 431 -13.93 14.98 -15.81
N LYS A 432 -14.90 14.47 -16.60
CA LYS A 432 -15.32 15.08 -17.88
C LYS A 432 -16.25 16.27 -17.70
N ASN A 433 -16.95 16.33 -16.54
CA ASN A 433 -18.03 17.28 -16.31
C ASN A 433 -17.80 18.07 -15.02
N VAL A 434 -17.38 19.32 -15.15
CA VAL A 434 -17.28 20.25 -14.01
C VAL A 434 -18.67 20.51 -13.42
N VAL A 435 -18.80 20.36 -12.11
CA VAL A 435 -20.03 20.66 -11.38
C VAL A 435 -20.12 22.16 -11.10
N VAL A 436 -21.22 22.78 -11.53
CA VAL A 436 -21.47 24.20 -11.26
C VAL A 436 -21.85 24.38 -9.79
N GLU A 437 -21.15 25.24 -9.07
CA GLU A 437 -21.30 25.40 -7.62
C GLU A 437 -22.74 25.80 -7.19
N SER A 438 -23.47 26.55 -8.01
CA SER A 438 -24.86 26.90 -7.74
C SER A 438 -25.81 25.70 -7.70
N SER A 439 -25.44 24.59 -8.37
CA SER A 439 -26.23 23.33 -8.38
C SER A 439 -26.02 22.43 -7.14
N LEU A 440 -25.05 22.77 -6.29
CA LEU A 440 -24.77 22.00 -5.09
C LEU A 440 -25.85 22.19 -4.03
N THR A 441 -26.21 21.11 -3.34
CA THR A 441 -27.05 21.16 -2.14
C THR A 441 -26.35 21.91 -1.00
N PRO A 442 -27.07 22.38 0.04
CA PRO A 442 -26.46 23.03 1.20
C PRO A 442 -25.33 22.17 1.84
N ASP A 443 -25.54 20.87 2.02
CA ASP A 443 -24.55 19.97 2.63
C ASP A 443 -23.31 19.81 1.73
N GLN A 444 -23.50 19.72 0.42
CA GLN A 444 -22.39 19.65 -0.54
C GLN A 444 -21.58 20.95 -0.53
N LYS A 445 -22.21 22.12 -0.41
CA LYS A 445 -21.52 23.41 -0.26
C LYS A 445 -20.68 23.45 1.01
N ILE A 446 -21.20 22.94 2.13
CA ILE A 446 -20.44 22.85 3.39
C ILE A 446 -19.20 21.96 3.19
N LEU A 447 -19.35 20.79 2.55
CA LEU A 447 -18.24 19.89 2.26
C LEU A 447 -17.18 20.55 1.36
N ILE A 448 -17.60 21.18 0.26
CA ILE A 448 -16.67 21.86 -0.66
C ILE A 448 -15.95 23.04 0.03
N ASN A 449 -16.63 23.76 0.91
CA ASN A 449 -15.99 24.80 1.71
C ASN A 449 -14.96 24.21 2.69
N THR A 450 -15.26 23.06 3.31
CA THR A 450 -14.26 22.33 4.12
C THR A 450 -13.01 21.97 3.29
N PHE A 451 -13.19 21.56 2.02
CA PHE A 451 -12.07 21.28 1.12
C PHE A 451 -11.26 22.53 0.80
N ARG A 452 -11.92 23.68 0.57
CA ARG A 452 -11.23 24.97 0.32
C ARG A 452 -10.32 25.38 1.48
N GLU A 453 -10.77 25.13 2.71
CA GLU A 453 -9.99 25.46 3.91
C GLU A 453 -8.73 24.60 4.10
N VAL A 454 -8.56 23.53 3.33
CA VAL A 454 -7.37 22.68 3.39
C VAL A 454 -6.18 23.35 2.69
N PHE A 455 -6.39 23.97 1.53
CA PHE A 455 -5.30 24.51 0.71
C PHE A 455 -4.36 25.48 1.43
N PRO A 456 -4.85 26.49 2.17
CA PRO A 456 -3.98 27.42 2.90
C PRO A 456 -3.20 26.73 4.04
N LYS A 457 -3.67 25.62 4.56
CA LYS A 457 -2.99 24.85 5.61
C LYS A 457 -1.87 23.96 5.05
N MET A 458 -1.96 23.59 3.77
CA MET A 458 -0.98 22.76 3.05
C MET A 458 -0.01 23.63 2.25
N THR A 459 0.64 24.57 2.93
CA THR A 459 1.62 25.47 2.30
C THR A 459 2.97 24.77 2.15
N LYS A 460 3.66 25.06 1.04
CA LYS A 460 4.97 24.52 0.74
C LYS A 460 5.99 24.96 1.80
N VAL A 461 6.57 24.03 2.51
CA VAL A 461 7.82 24.27 3.25
C VAL A 461 8.91 24.48 2.19
N GLU A 462 9.75 25.49 2.32
CA GLU A 462 10.91 25.62 1.41
C GLU A 462 11.76 24.37 1.51
N VAL A 463 11.70 23.55 0.48
CA VAL A 463 12.59 22.40 0.35
C VAL A 463 13.97 22.94 -0.02
N ILE A 464 14.96 22.69 0.82
CA ILE A 464 16.36 23.02 0.50
C ILE A 464 16.73 22.15 -0.72
N LYS A 465 16.68 22.76 -1.90
CA LYS A 465 16.99 22.07 -3.15
C LYS A 465 18.47 21.69 -3.18
N THR A 466 18.72 20.39 -3.22
CA THR A 466 20.08 19.90 -3.49
C THR A 466 20.55 20.39 -4.86
N PRO A 467 21.82 20.83 -5.02
CA PRO A 467 22.32 21.30 -6.29
C PRO A 467 22.10 20.27 -7.41
N LYS A 468 21.55 20.70 -8.53
CA LYS A 468 21.40 19.83 -9.71
C LYS A 468 22.80 19.41 -10.19
N VAL A 469 23.12 18.14 -10.07
CA VAL A 469 24.25 17.56 -10.82
C VAL A 469 23.90 17.70 -12.29
N LYS A 470 24.72 18.42 -13.05
CA LYS A 470 24.53 18.59 -14.51
C LYS A 470 24.56 17.22 -15.17
N LYS A 471 23.40 16.68 -15.54
CA LYS A 471 23.30 15.51 -16.42
C LYS A 471 23.78 15.89 -17.82
N LYS A 472 24.60 15.03 -18.42
CA LYS A 472 24.83 15.07 -19.88
C LYS A 472 23.47 14.79 -20.57
N LYS A 473 23.15 15.57 -21.59
CA LYS A 473 21.96 15.43 -22.44
C LYS A 473 21.90 14.02 -23.03
N SER A 474 21.08 13.12 -22.54
CA SER A 474 20.75 11.86 -23.23
C SER A 474 19.50 11.13 -22.73
N ASP A 475 18.74 11.65 -21.75
CA ASP A 475 17.70 10.82 -21.08
C ASP A 475 16.33 11.49 -20.95
N GLU A 476 15.92 12.36 -21.89
CA GLU A 476 14.63 13.05 -21.77
C GLU A 476 13.45 12.37 -22.51
N ASP A 477 13.69 11.38 -23.34
CA ASP A 477 12.63 10.82 -24.19
C ASP A 477 12.47 9.32 -23.94
N ASP A 478 11.66 8.86 -22.98
CA ASP A 478 11.02 7.52 -23.12
C ASP A 478 10.20 7.06 -21.89
N GLU A 479 9.33 7.87 -21.36
CA GLU A 479 8.27 7.36 -20.48
C GLU A 479 6.96 8.15 -20.69
N GLY A 480 6.46 8.16 -21.91
CA GLY A 480 5.10 8.57 -22.24
C GLY A 480 4.12 7.40 -22.28
#